data_09534e05e0a8aee85895e15e51de0511
#
_entry.id   09534e05e0a8aee85895e15e51de0511
#
_cell.length_a   1.000
_cell.length_b   1.000
_cell.length_c   1.000
_cell.angle_alpha   90.00
_cell.angle_beta   90.00
_cell.angle_gamma   90.00
#
_symmetry.space_group_name_H-M   'P 1'
#
loop_
_entity.id
_entity.type
_entity.pdbx_description
1 polymer ?
#
loop_
_entity_poly.entity_id
_entity_poly.type
_entity_poly.pdbx_seq_one_letter_code
_entity_poly.pdbx_strand_id
1 'polypeptide(L)'
;MKFTGNFEKMGKIMYRRIFVHYINFYRLENNMKLVSWNVNGIRACITKGFEESFAKLDADIFCLQETKCQENQVKLELPGYYQYWNYANRKGYSGTAVFTKKEPLSVTYGLGIEEHDKEGRVITAEMDDFYLVTVYTPNSQSELRRLEYRMEWERDFLAYLLKLQEKKPVICCGDMNVAHQEIDLKNPKTNRMNAGFTDEERACFTRTLEAGFIDTFRYFYPELEGA
;
A
#
# COMPACT_ATOMS: atom_id res chain seq x y z
N MET A 1 -18.50 4.06 4.97
CA MET A 1 -17.20 3.63 5.50
C MET A 1 -16.83 4.56 6.65
N LYS A 2 -16.74 4.10 7.89
CA LYS A 2 -16.30 4.93 9.02
C LYS A 2 -14.81 4.68 9.21
N PHE A 3 -13.98 5.67 8.94
CA PHE A 3 -12.58 5.65 9.36
C PHE A 3 -12.52 5.99 10.85
N THR A 4 -12.53 4.98 11.71
CA THR A 4 -12.36 5.18 13.17
C THR A 4 -10.94 4.78 13.52
N GLY A 5 -10.03 5.75 13.57
CA GLY A 5 -8.68 5.57 14.05
C GLY A 5 -8.52 6.14 15.46
N ASN A 6 -8.52 5.29 16.48
CA ASN A 6 -8.01 5.65 17.79
C ASN A 6 -6.64 4.97 17.95
N PHE A 7 -5.57 5.67 17.51
CA PHE A 7 -4.23 5.10 17.32
C PHE A 7 -3.16 5.67 18.27
N GLU A 8 -3.55 6.14 19.45
CA GLU A 8 -2.65 6.84 20.40
C GLU A 8 -1.50 6.01 21.00
N LYS A 9 -1.39 4.70 20.72
CA LYS A 9 -0.35 3.85 21.35
C LYS A 9 0.46 2.96 20.41
N MET A 10 0.25 3.01 19.11
CA MET A 10 1.08 2.26 18.17
C MET A 10 2.08 3.23 17.53
N GLY A 11 3.37 3.07 17.83
CA GLY A 11 4.43 3.97 17.39
C GLY A 11 4.39 4.30 15.90
N LYS A 12 4.52 5.57 15.57
CA LYS A 12 4.51 6.20 14.24
C LYS A 12 3.74 5.42 13.17
N ILE A 13 2.42 5.41 13.28
CA ILE A 13 1.57 5.02 12.17
C ILE A 13 1.61 6.19 11.19
N MET A 14 2.37 6.04 10.12
CA MET A 14 2.23 6.92 8.97
C MET A 14 0.86 6.64 8.35
N TYR A 15 0.00 7.64 8.29
CA TYR A 15 -1.26 7.54 7.55
C TYR A 15 -0.94 7.19 6.11
N ARG A 16 -1.43 6.03 5.66
CA ARG A 16 -1.12 5.52 4.34
C ARG A 16 -2.35 5.63 3.48
N ARG A 17 -2.13 6.14 2.29
CA ARG A 17 -3.20 6.49 1.38
C ARG A 17 -3.80 5.24 0.77
N ILE A 18 -5.11 5.23 0.67
CA ILE A 18 -5.88 4.25 -0.09
C ILE A 18 -6.43 5.00 -1.30
N PHE A 19 -6.10 4.52 -2.49
CA PHE A 19 -6.66 5.02 -3.72
C PHE A 19 -7.82 4.15 -4.15
N VAL A 20 -8.93 4.78 -4.49
CA VAL A 20 -10.10 4.08 -4.99
C VAL A 20 -10.49 4.73 -6.30
N HIS A 21 -10.52 3.95 -7.39
CA HIS A 21 -11.16 4.36 -8.61
C HIS A 21 -12.65 4.04 -8.52
N TYR A 22 -13.47 5.04 -8.79
CA TYR A 22 -14.93 5.07 -8.80
C TYR A 22 -15.62 3.76 -8.41
N ILE A 23 -15.76 3.53 -7.12
CA ILE A 23 -16.65 2.48 -6.62
C ILE A 23 -17.99 3.15 -6.37
N ASN A 24 -19.04 2.56 -6.92
CA ASN A 24 -20.37 2.85 -6.45
C ASN A 24 -20.44 2.33 -5.01
N PHE A 25 -20.18 3.19 -4.02
CA PHE A 25 -20.07 2.85 -2.59
C PHE A 25 -21.30 2.11 -2.04
N TYR A 26 -22.41 2.08 -2.77
CA TYR A 26 -23.62 1.33 -2.44
C TYR A 26 -23.52 -0.18 -2.70
N ARG A 27 -22.45 -0.68 -3.35
CA ARG A 27 -22.28 -2.09 -3.70
C ARG A 27 -21.22 -2.85 -2.89
N LEU A 28 -20.36 -2.17 -2.16
CA LEU A 28 -19.51 -2.87 -1.20
C LEU A 28 -20.42 -3.39 -0.08
N GLU A 29 -20.39 -4.70 0.16
CA GLU A 29 -21.11 -5.33 1.26
C GLU A 29 -20.95 -4.47 2.52
N ASN A 30 -22.06 -4.12 3.15
CA ASN A 30 -22.10 -3.20 4.29
C ASN A 30 -21.03 -3.58 5.32
N ASN A 31 -20.08 -2.69 5.56
CA ASN A 31 -19.03 -2.74 6.59
C ASN A 31 -17.74 -3.53 6.30
N MET A 32 -17.32 -3.78 5.05
CA MET A 32 -16.00 -4.36 4.77
C MET A 32 -14.88 -3.50 5.37
N LYS A 33 -14.01 -4.10 6.17
CA LYS A 33 -12.88 -3.44 6.82
C LYS A 33 -11.57 -3.80 6.13
N LEU A 34 -10.91 -2.80 5.59
CA LEU A 34 -9.60 -2.90 4.97
C LEU A 34 -8.55 -2.24 5.87
N VAL A 35 -7.43 -2.91 6.08
CA VAL A 35 -6.27 -2.37 6.81
C VAL A 35 -5.03 -2.46 5.95
N SER A 36 -4.24 -1.40 5.92
CA SER A 36 -2.93 -1.37 5.28
C SER A 36 -1.88 -0.90 6.28
N TRP A 37 -0.78 -1.66 6.43
CA TRP A 37 0.25 -1.39 7.41
C TRP A 37 1.65 -1.73 6.89
N ASN A 38 2.53 -0.72 6.77
CA ASN A 38 3.95 -0.97 6.61
C ASN A 38 4.55 -1.38 7.95
N VAL A 39 5.00 -2.59 8.05
CA VAL A 39 5.50 -3.17 9.29
C VAL A 39 6.99 -2.93 9.53
N ASN A 40 7.69 -2.39 8.53
CA ASN A 40 9.14 -2.17 8.58
C ASN A 40 9.91 -3.39 9.14
N GLY A 41 9.57 -4.57 8.62
CA GLY A 41 10.10 -5.86 9.04
C GLY A 41 9.14 -6.63 9.97
N ILE A 42 8.46 -7.61 9.38
CA ILE A 42 7.41 -8.40 10.07
C ILE A 42 7.95 -9.13 11.30
N ARG A 43 9.17 -9.65 11.27
CA ARG A 43 9.77 -10.37 12.41
C ARG A 43 9.84 -9.51 13.67
N ALA A 44 10.32 -8.26 13.51
CA ALA A 44 10.37 -7.31 14.63
C ALA A 44 8.95 -6.84 15.04
N CYS A 45 8.01 -6.79 14.09
CA CYS A 45 6.63 -6.43 14.38
C CYS A 45 5.91 -7.50 15.20
N ILE A 46 6.15 -8.79 14.93
CA ILE A 46 5.62 -9.91 15.69
C ILE A 46 6.06 -9.83 17.17
N THR A 47 7.34 -9.58 17.43
CA THR A 47 7.84 -9.44 18.82
C THR A 47 7.26 -8.24 19.57
N LYS A 48 6.62 -7.32 18.87
CA LYS A 48 5.96 -6.12 19.42
C LYS A 48 4.42 -6.22 19.47
N GLY A 49 3.85 -7.42 19.32
CA GLY A 49 2.42 -7.65 19.45
C GLY A 49 1.64 -7.48 18.14
N PHE A 50 2.24 -7.87 17.01
CA PHE A 50 1.53 -7.86 15.71
C PHE A 50 0.25 -8.69 15.75
N GLU A 51 0.31 -9.93 16.27
CA GLU A 51 -0.83 -10.85 16.28
C GLU A 51 -2.00 -10.32 17.14
N GLU A 52 -1.68 -9.72 18.29
CA GLU A 52 -2.70 -9.06 19.13
C GLU A 52 -3.36 -7.89 18.41
N SER A 53 -2.56 -7.06 17.74
CA SER A 53 -3.05 -5.92 16.97
C SER A 53 -3.89 -6.37 15.78
N PHE A 54 -3.43 -7.42 15.09
CA PHE A 54 -4.13 -8.03 13.96
C PHE A 54 -5.50 -8.57 14.40
N ALA A 55 -5.54 -9.36 15.47
CA ALA A 55 -6.78 -9.92 16.02
C ALA A 55 -7.75 -8.82 16.49
N LYS A 56 -7.25 -7.78 17.16
CA LYS A 56 -8.06 -6.64 17.61
C LYS A 56 -8.66 -5.84 16.46
N LEU A 57 -7.91 -5.69 15.38
CA LEU A 57 -8.37 -4.99 14.18
C LEU A 57 -9.42 -5.79 13.43
N ASP A 58 -9.34 -7.12 13.45
CA ASP A 58 -10.31 -8.04 12.82
C ASP A 58 -10.78 -7.57 11.43
N ALA A 59 -9.82 -7.24 10.56
CA ALA A 59 -10.12 -6.72 9.23
C ALA A 59 -10.51 -7.85 8.28
N ASP A 60 -11.38 -7.56 7.31
CA ASP A 60 -11.73 -8.51 6.26
C ASP A 60 -10.57 -8.73 5.29
N ILE A 61 -9.81 -7.67 5.04
CA ILE A 61 -8.57 -7.70 4.25
C ILE A 61 -7.48 -6.90 4.97
N PHE A 62 -6.30 -7.50 5.12
CA PHE A 62 -5.16 -6.90 5.78
C PHE A 62 -3.95 -6.93 4.87
N CYS A 63 -3.41 -5.77 4.54
CA CYS A 63 -2.28 -5.59 3.63
C CYS A 63 -1.03 -5.14 4.41
N LEU A 64 0.09 -5.81 4.15
CA LEU A 64 1.38 -5.45 4.73
C LEU A 64 2.36 -5.00 3.66
N GLN A 65 3.15 -3.99 4.00
CA GLN A 65 4.28 -3.55 3.20
C GLN A 65 5.56 -3.62 4.02
N GLU A 66 6.68 -3.77 3.33
CA GLU A 66 8.01 -3.82 3.91
C GLU A 66 8.17 -4.98 4.92
N THR A 67 7.72 -6.17 4.52
CA THR A 67 7.78 -7.38 5.36
C THR A 67 9.21 -7.82 5.68
N LYS A 68 10.18 -7.55 4.78
CA LYS A 68 11.61 -7.83 4.94
C LYS A 68 11.90 -9.28 5.35
N CYS A 69 11.10 -10.23 4.88
CA CYS A 69 11.29 -11.64 5.16
C CYS A 69 11.34 -12.47 3.87
N GLN A 70 11.78 -13.70 4.01
CA GLN A 70 11.77 -14.71 2.95
C GLN A 70 10.80 -15.82 3.34
N GLU A 71 10.48 -16.67 2.39
CA GLU A 71 9.69 -17.87 2.62
C GLU A 71 10.25 -18.68 3.80
N ASN A 72 9.37 -19.20 4.62
CA ASN A 72 9.69 -19.99 5.82
C ASN A 72 10.45 -19.27 6.95
N GLN A 73 10.68 -17.96 6.86
CA GLN A 73 11.29 -17.20 7.97
C GLN A 73 10.27 -16.74 9.02
N VAL A 74 8.99 -16.73 8.67
CA VAL A 74 7.89 -16.34 9.56
C VAL A 74 6.78 -17.36 9.41
N LYS A 75 6.27 -17.85 10.52
CA LYS A 75 5.07 -18.66 10.59
C LYS A 75 4.04 -17.89 11.41
N LEU A 76 3.04 -17.31 10.75
CA LEU A 76 1.90 -16.67 11.38
C LEU A 76 0.71 -17.62 11.37
N GLU A 77 0.18 -17.90 12.54
CA GLU A 77 -1.07 -18.64 12.68
C GLU A 77 -2.23 -17.65 12.76
N LEU A 78 -2.85 -17.38 11.63
CA LEU A 78 -3.98 -16.47 11.50
C LEU A 78 -5.23 -17.29 11.10
N PRO A 79 -5.90 -17.95 12.05
CA PRO A 79 -7.05 -18.79 11.75
C PRO A 79 -8.16 -17.97 11.09
N GLY A 80 -8.73 -18.53 10.01
CA GLY A 80 -9.78 -17.85 9.22
C GLY A 80 -9.26 -16.88 8.17
N TYR A 81 -7.94 -16.82 7.94
CA TYR A 81 -7.37 -16.00 6.89
C TYR A 81 -6.56 -16.81 5.87
N TYR A 82 -6.81 -16.54 4.59
CA TYR A 82 -5.94 -16.89 3.49
C TYR A 82 -4.76 -15.94 3.48
N GLN A 83 -3.54 -16.45 3.23
CA GLN A 83 -2.30 -15.67 3.31
C GLN A 83 -1.56 -15.70 1.97
N TYR A 84 -1.20 -14.53 1.46
CA TYR A 84 -0.48 -14.35 0.20
C TYR A 84 0.75 -13.47 0.46
N TRP A 85 1.93 -13.99 0.10
CA TRP A 85 3.20 -13.33 0.36
C TRP A 85 3.98 -13.13 -0.93
N ASN A 86 4.52 -11.93 -1.14
CA ASN A 86 5.42 -11.61 -2.22
C ASN A 86 6.77 -11.17 -1.66
N TYR A 87 7.78 -12.00 -1.86
CA TYR A 87 9.11 -11.81 -1.31
C TYR A 87 10.03 -11.14 -2.34
N ALA A 88 10.93 -10.27 -1.87
CA ALA A 88 12.00 -9.78 -2.71
C ALA A 88 13.09 -10.85 -2.91
N ASN A 89 13.74 -10.87 -4.07
CA ASN A 89 14.90 -11.74 -4.31
C ASN A 89 16.05 -11.43 -3.32
N ARG A 90 16.20 -10.16 -2.97
CA ARG A 90 17.17 -9.71 -1.97
C ARG A 90 16.65 -9.98 -0.55
N LYS A 91 17.41 -10.73 0.24
CA LYS A 91 17.07 -11.05 1.63
C LYS A 91 16.98 -9.80 2.52
N GLY A 92 15.98 -9.76 3.38
CA GLY A 92 15.79 -8.66 4.34
C GLY A 92 15.40 -7.31 3.73
N TYR A 93 14.82 -7.32 2.54
CA TYR A 93 14.49 -6.14 1.76
C TYR A 93 13.05 -6.20 1.27
N SER A 94 12.36 -5.05 1.19
CA SER A 94 11.02 -4.90 0.60
C SER A 94 10.02 -5.99 1.04
N GLY A 95 9.22 -6.52 0.13
CA GLY A 95 8.24 -7.57 0.36
C GLY A 95 6.88 -7.03 0.81
N THR A 96 5.82 -7.67 0.32
CA THR A 96 4.43 -7.37 0.66
C THR A 96 3.69 -8.64 1.08
N ALA A 97 2.57 -8.49 1.80
CA ALA A 97 1.66 -9.58 2.08
C ALA A 97 0.21 -9.11 2.10
N VAL A 98 -0.71 -10.02 1.80
CA VAL A 98 -2.16 -9.81 1.89
C VAL A 98 -2.77 -10.97 2.66
N PHE A 99 -3.62 -10.66 3.62
CA PHE A 99 -4.42 -11.62 4.37
C PHE A 99 -5.89 -11.30 4.16
N THR A 100 -6.71 -12.31 3.83
CA THR A 100 -8.12 -12.13 3.52
C THR A 100 -8.96 -13.19 4.23
N LYS A 101 -10.13 -12.80 4.78
CA LYS A 101 -11.10 -13.76 5.31
C LYS A 101 -11.83 -14.53 4.20
N LYS A 102 -12.07 -13.88 3.07
CA LYS A 102 -12.66 -14.49 1.88
C LYS A 102 -11.57 -14.83 0.87
N GLU A 103 -11.60 -16.03 0.32
CA GLU A 103 -10.65 -16.43 -0.72
C GLU A 103 -10.81 -15.58 -1.97
N PRO A 104 -9.75 -14.94 -2.49
CA PRO A 104 -9.81 -14.23 -3.76
C PRO A 104 -10.06 -15.18 -4.94
N LEU A 105 -10.67 -14.68 -6.01
CA LEU A 105 -10.84 -15.43 -7.27
C LEU A 105 -9.49 -15.74 -7.91
N SER A 106 -8.55 -14.83 -7.79
CA SER A 106 -7.17 -15.00 -8.25
C SER A 106 -6.22 -14.09 -7.48
N VAL A 107 -4.93 -14.44 -7.45
CA VAL A 107 -3.86 -13.59 -6.89
C VAL A 107 -2.71 -13.52 -7.87
N THR A 108 -2.26 -12.29 -8.15
CA THR A 108 -1.13 -12.00 -9.03
C THR A 108 -0.05 -11.26 -8.26
N TYR A 109 1.21 -11.60 -8.54
CA TYR A 109 2.38 -11.00 -7.91
C TYR A 109 3.15 -10.15 -8.91
N GLY A 110 3.51 -8.91 -8.53
CA GLY A 110 4.23 -7.98 -9.38
C GLY A 110 3.36 -7.28 -10.42
N LEU A 111 4.01 -6.69 -11.41
CA LEU A 111 3.42 -5.96 -12.53
C LEU A 111 3.45 -6.76 -13.84
N GLY A 112 4.11 -7.93 -13.85
CA GLY A 112 4.44 -8.69 -15.04
C GLY A 112 5.66 -8.12 -15.78
N ILE A 113 6.50 -7.34 -15.10
CA ILE A 113 7.74 -6.76 -15.61
C ILE A 113 8.89 -7.28 -14.73
N GLU A 114 9.74 -8.12 -15.28
CA GLU A 114 10.79 -8.84 -14.54
C GLU A 114 11.65 -7.92 -13.67
N GLU A 115 12.03 -6.76 -14.19
CA GLU A 115 12.87 -5.80 -13.44
C GLU A 115 12.18 -5.28 -12.18
N HIS A 116 10.89 -5.03 -12.24
CA HIS A 116 10.09 -4.53 -11.12
C HIS A 116 9.72 -5.63 -10.13
N ASP A 117 9.50 -6.84 -10.63
CA ASP A 117 8.94 -7.94 -9.84
C ASP A 117 9.96 -8.59 -8.91
N LYS A 118 11.26 -8.37 -9.12
CA LYS A 118 12.37 -8.85 -8.27
C LYS A 118 12.30 -8.36 -6.82
N GLU A 119 11.58 -7.28 -6.57
CA GLU A 119 11.56 -6.63 -5.25
C GLU A 119 10.30 -6.95 -4.41
N GLY A 120 9.37 -7.77 -4.91
CA GLY A 120 8.20 -8.23 -4.15
C GLY A 120 7.28 -7.10 -3.69
N ARG A 121 7.03 -6.10 -4.54
CA ARG A 121 6.39 -4.83 -4.17
C ARG A 121 4.88 -4.78 -4.34
N VAL A 122 4.31 -5.65 -5.16
CA VAL A 122 2.89 -5.60 -5.54
C VAL A 122 2.26 -6.96 -5.39
N ILE A 123 1.08 -7.01 -4.75
CA ILE A 123 0.15 -8.14 -4.79
C ILE A 123 -1.20 -7.59 -5.25
N THR A 124 -1.78 -8.25 -6.24
CA THR A 124 -3.14 -7.98 -6.69
C THR A 124 -4.02 -9.18 -6.35
N ALA A 125 -5.04 -8.97 -5.53
CA ALA A 125 -6.08 -9.95 -5.23
C ALA A 125 -7.37 -9.58 -5.99
N GLU A 126 -7.86 -10.47 -6.83
CA GLU A 126 -9.14 -10.32 -7.50
C GLU A 126 -10.26 -10.76 -6.58
N MET A 127 -11.07 -9.82 -6.15
CA MET A 127 -12.29 -10.10 -5.40
C MET A 127 -13.50 -10.15 -6.37
N ASP A 128 -14.68 -10.52 -5.88
CA ASP A 128 -15.87 -10.63 -6.76
C ASP A 128 -16.17 -9.32 -7.51
N ASP A 129 -16.15 -8.19 -6.79
CA ASP A 129 -16.59 -6.90 -7.31
C ASP A 129 -15.47 -5.88 -7.56
N PHE A 130 -14.23 -6.17 -7.15
CA PHE A 130 -13.09 -5.24 -7.28
C PHE A 130 -11.76 -5.98 -7.32
N TYR A 131 -10.72 -5.28 -7.76
CA TYR A 131 -9.33 -5.66 -7.52
C TYR A 131 -8.80 -4.92 -6.30
N LEU A 132 -8.19 -5.67 -5.37
CA LEU A 132 -7.36 -5.10 -4.32
C LEU A 132 -5.90 -5.15 -4.76
N VAL A 133 -5.24 -4.01 -4.77
CA VAL A 133 -3.80 -3.91 -5.05
C VAL A 133 -3.10 -3.37 -3.81
N THR A 134 -2.22 -4.16 -3.20
CA THR A 134 -1.29 -3.63 -2.20
C THR A 134 0.05 -3.33 -2.84
N VAL A 135 0.64 -2.20 -2.45
CA VAL A 135 1.89 -1.72 -3.04
C VAL A 135 2.86 -1.20 -1.99
N TYR A 136 4.14 -1.47 -2.21
CA TYR A 136 5.25 -0.82 -1.55
C TYR A 136 6.12 -0.16 -2.62
N THR A 137 5.81 1.09 -2.94
CA THR A 137 6.48 1.84 -4.00
C THR A 137 7.98 1.99 -3.73
N PRO A 138 8.87 1.88 -4.73
CA PRO A 138 10.30 2.09 -4.54
C PRO A 138 10.60 3.47 -3.95
N ASN A 139 11.52 3.56 -3.01
CA ASN A 139 12.03 4.82 -2.50
C ASN A 139 13.16 5.33 -3.41
N SER A 140 13.23 6.63 -3.68
CA SER A 140 14.28 7.24 -4.50
C SER A 140 15.66 7.26 -3.84
N GLN A 141 15.73 6.94 -2.54
CA GLN A 141 16.93 6.87 -1.70
C GLN A 141 17.64 8.21 -1.49
N SER A 142 18.66 8.21 -0.64
CA SER A 142 19.50 9.39 -0.41
C SER A 142 20.14 9.84 -1.71
N GLU A 143 20.26 11.16 -1.89
CA GLU A 143 20.82 11.77 -3.11
C GLU A 143 20.05 11.40 -4.39
N LEU A 144 18.81 10.94 -4.24
CA LEU A 144 17.90 10.59 -5.33
C LEU A 144 18.48 9.55 -6.31
N ARG A 145 19.37 8.65 -5.82
CA ARG A 145 20.09 7.67 -6.65
C ARG A 145 19.19 6.71 -7.43
N ARG A 146 17.94 6.56 -7.00
CA ARG A 146 16.94 5.71 -7.67
C ARG A 146 15.76 6.50 -8.24
N LEU A 147 15.87 7.83 -8.37
CA LEU A 147 14.76 8.64 -8.84
C LEU A 147 14.34 8.25 -10.26
N GLU A 148 15.30 8.06 -11.18
CA GLU A 148 15.03 7.66 -12.56
C GLU A 148 14.26 6.32 -12.61
N TYR A 149 14.75 5.30 -11.92
CA TYR A 149 14.07 4.02 -11.79
C TYR A 149 12.67 4.18 -11.16
N ARG A 150 12.54 5.04 -10.15
CA ARG A 150 11.27 5.32 -9.51
C ARG A 150 10.26 5.91 -10.51
N MET A 151 10.68 6.81 -11.39
CA MET A 151 9.82 7.43 -12.40
C MET A 151 9.35 6.41 -13.44
N GLU A 152 10.22 5.51 -13.85
CA GLU A 152 9.88 4.41 -14.74
C GLU A 152 8.87 3.47 -14.08
N TRP A 153 9.15 3.04 -12.86
CA TRP A 153 8.29 2.17 -12.08
C TRP A 153 6.88 2.75 -11.88
N GLU A 154 6.77 4.06 -11.57
CA GLU A 154 5.48 4.76 -11.38
C GLU A 154 4.66 4.80 -12.68
N ARG A 155 5.29 5.02 -13.79
CA ARG A 155 4.64 4.99 -15.10
C ARG A 155 4.03 3.61 -15.36
N ASP A 156 4.81 2.57 -15.14
CA ASP A 156 4.41 1.19 -15.42
C ASP A 156 3.37 0.70 -14.40
N PHE A 157 3.47 1.14 -13.16
CA PHE A 157 2.47 0.86 -12.13
C PHE A 157 1.12 1.52 -12.45
N LEU A 158 1.11 2.77 -12.88
CA LEU A 158 -0.13 3.43 -13.30
C LEU A 158 -0.76 2.72 -14.51
N ALA A 159 0.03 2.35 -15.51
CA ALA A 159 -0.46 1.58 -16.66
C ALA A 159 -1.06 0.24 -16.23
N TYR A 160 -0.45 -0.45 -15.26
CA TYR A 160 -0.95 -1.68 -14.69
C TYR A 160 -2.32 -1.47 -13.99
N LEU A 161 -2.44 -0.44 -13.16
CA LEU A 161 -3.70 -0.12 -12.46
C LEU A 161 -4.83 0.19 -13.45
N LEU A 162 -4.55 0.96 -14.51
CA LEU A 162 -5.52 1.30 -15.55
C LEU A 162 -6.01 0.06 -16.31
N LYS A 163 -5.12 -0.89 -16.60
CA LYS A 163 -5.49 -2.16 -17.23
C LYS A 163 -6.41 -3.02 -16.35
N LEU A 164 -6.20 -3.03 -15.04
CA LEU A 164 -7.10 -3.71 -14.10
C LEU A 164 -8.48 -3.03 -14.09
N GLN A 165 -8.48 -1.70 -14.10
CA GLN A 165 -9.66 -0.87 -14.06
C GLN A 165 -10.61 -1.06 -15.26
N GLU A 166 -10.09 -1.46 -16.40
CA GLU A 166 -10.92 -1.83 -17.57
C GLU A 166 -11.88 -2.98 -17.27
N LYS A 167 -11.58 -3.81 -16.27
CA LYS A 167 -12.37 -5.00 -15.92
C LYS A 167 -13.24 -4.82 -14.69
N LYS A 168 -12.66 -4.29 -13.60
CA LYS A 168 -13.33 -4.09 -12.31
C LYS A 168 -12.77 -2.84 -11.62
N PRO A 169 -13.53 -2.21 -10.72
CA PRO A 169 -13.02 -1.18 -9.83
C PRO A 169 -11.73 -1.62 -9.13
N VAL A 170 -10.81 -0.69 -8.89
CA VAL A 170 -9.54 -0.96 -8.23
C VAL A 170 -9.48 -0.22 -6.89
N ILE A 171 -9.16 -0.94 -5.82
CA ILE A 171 -8.75 -0.40 -4.53
C ILE A 171 -7.24 -0.60 -4.42
N CYS A 172 -6.48 0.49 -4.46
CA CYS A 172 -5.04 0.46 -4.27
C CYS A 172 -4.69 1.01 -2.90
N CYS A 173 -3.94 0.24 -2.12
CA CYS A 173 -3.48 0.66 -0.79
C CYS A 173 -2.02 0.29 -0.57
N GLY A 174 -1.35 1.01 0.31
CA GLY A 174 0.03 0.70 0.66
C GLY A 174 0.87 1.90 0.99
N ASP A 175 2.17 1.73 0.82
CA ASP A 175 3.15 2.79 1.02
C ASP A 175 3.58 3.37 -0.33
N MET A 176 3.06 4.54 -0.64
CA MET A 176 3.36 5.23 -1.90
C MET A 176 4.73 5.92 -1.89
N ASN A 177 5.42 5.94 -0.76
CA ASN A 177 6.71 6.62 -0.59
C ASN A 177 6.73 8.05 -1.16
N VAL A 178 5.62 8.77 -1.03
CA VAL A 178 5.49 10.17 -1.46
C VAL A 178 4.51 10.93 -0.58
N ALA A 179 4.86 12.16 -0.22
CA ALA A 179 3.93 13.16 0.24
C ALA A 179 3.49 13.98 -0.99
N HIS A 180 2.18 14.05 -1.27
CA HIS A 180 1.71 14.69 -2.49
C HIS A 180 1.77 16.22 -2.40
N GLN A 181 1.27 16.77 -1.30
CA GLN A 181 1.20 18.22 -1.08
C GLN A 181 1.95 18.63 0.18
N GLU A 182 2.20 19.93 0.33
CA GLU A 182 2.90 20.46 1.51
C GLU A 182 2.19 20.13 2.82
N ILE A 183 0.86 20.09 2.81
CA ILE A 183 0.04 19.71 3.96
C ILE A 183 0.28 18.25 4.43
N ASP A 184 0.81 17.39 3.55
CA ASP A 184 1.10 15.98 3.86
C ASP A 184 2.40 15.79 4.64
N LEU A 185 3.16 16.85 4.87
CA LEU A 185 4.50 16.77 5.42
C LEU A 185 4.75 17.84 6.48
N LYS A 186 5.34 17.45 7.62
CA LYS A 186 5.58 18.36 8.74
C LYS A 186 6.50 19.53 8.40
N ASN A 187 7.51 19.33 7.55
CA ASN A 187 8.51 20.34 7.19
C ASN A 187 8.70 20.40 5.66
N PRO A 188 7.73 20.86 4.88
CA PRO A 188 7.77 20.76 3.42
C PRO A 188 8.93 21.53 2.80
N LYS A 189 9.24 22.73 3.30
CA LYS A 189 10.30 23.60 2.75
C LYS A 189 11.69 22.97 2.81
N THR A 190 12.00 22.26 3.90
CA THR A 190 13.31 21.61 4.10
C THR A 190 13.40 20.22 3.43
N ASN A 191 12.25 19.65 3.07
CA ASN A 191 12.19 18.34 2.43
C ASN A 191 11.99 18.40 0.91
N ARG A 192 11.77 19.58 0.34
CA ARG A 192 11.75 19.73 -1.11
C ARG A 192 13.06 19.21 -1.70
N MET A 193 13.00 18.38 -2.73
CA MET A 193 14.13 17.67 -3.33
C MET A 193 14.73 16.51 -2.49
N ASN A 194 14.09 16.11 -1.41
CA ASN A 194 14.38 14.85 -0.73
C ASN A 194 13.51 13.72 -1.28
N ALA A 195 14.00 12.47 -1.16
CA ALA A 195 13.23 11.28 -1.54
C ALA A 195 11.85 11.28 -0.85
N GLY A 196 10.79 11.06 -1.62
CA GLY A 196 9.41 11.11 -1.17
C GLY A 196 8.76 12.50 -1.22
N PHE A 197 9.50 13.55 -1.66
CA PHE A 197 8.95 14.89 -1.82
C PHE A 197 9.59 15.69 -2.97
N THR A 198 10.11 15.02 -3.98
CA THR A 198 10.57 15.68 -5.22
C THR A 198 9.37 16.10 -6.07
N ASP A 199 9.59 17.08 -6.95
CA ASP A 199 8.53 17.54 -7.85
C ASP A 199 8.12 16.41 -8.83
N GLU A 200 9.05 15.55 -9.22
CA GLU A 200 8.83 14.39 -10.09
C GLU A 200 7.95 13.32 -9.43
N GLU A 201 8.25 12.94 -8.17
CA GLU A 201 7.44 11.97 -7.40
C GLU A 201 6.04 12.48 -7.16
N ARG A 202 5.89 13.76 -6.80
CA ARG A 202 4.60 14.42 -6.62
C ARG A 202 3.80 14.49 -7.91
N ALA A 203 4.47 14.77 -9.04
CA ALA A 203 3.83 14.77 -10.36
C ALA A 203 3.32 13.37 -10.77
N CYS A 204 4.03 12.29 -10.40
CA CYS A 204 3.52 10.93 -10.60
C CYS A 204 2.22 10.68 -9.85
N PHE A 205 2.17 11.11 -8.59
CA PHE A 205 0.96 10.99 -7.79
C PHE A 205 -0.20 11.81 -8.38
N THR A 206 0.07 13.06 -8.84
CA THR A 206 -0.92 13.89 -9.55
C THR A 206 -1.49 13.15 -10.75
N ARG A 207 -0.63 12.54 -11.60
CA ARG A 207 -1.08 11.75 -12.77
C ARG A 207 -1.99 10.59 -12.37
N THR A 208 -1.74 9.95 -11.24
CA THR A 208 -2.62 8.89 -10.72
C THR A 208 -4.01 9.44 -10.37
N LEU A 209 -4.08 10.61 -9.75
CA LEU A 209 -5.37 11.25 -9.46
C LEU A 209 -6.09 11.72 -10.75
N GLU A 210 -5.35 12.30 -11.70
CA GLU A 210 -5.89 12.73 -13.01
C GLU A 210 -6.40 11.55 -13.84
N ALA A 211 -5.85 10.36 -13.63
CA ALA A 211 -6.32 9.11 -14.23
C ALA A 211 -7.64 8.58 -13.59
N GLY A 212 -8.22 9.32 -12.63
CA GLY A 212 -9.51 9.04 -12.02
C GLY A 212 -9.44 8.33 -10.66
N PHE A 213 -8.25 8.12 -10.09
CA PHE A 213 -8.13 7.63 -8.73
C PHE A 213 -8.41 8.72 -7.70
N ILE A 214 -8.99 8.35 -6.58
CA ILE A 214 -9.32 9.25 -5.47
C ILE A 214 -8.40 8.93 -4.29
N ASP A 215 -7.66 9.92 -3.80
CA ASP A 215 -7.02 9.85 -2.49
C ASP A 215 -8.10 9.93 -1.40
N THR A 216 -8.46 8.76 -0.87
CA THR A 216 -9.55 8.68 0.11
C THR A 216 -9.25 9.43 1.40
N PHE A 217 -7.97 9.51 1.80
CA PHE A 217 -7.60 10.29 2.97
C PHE A 217 -7.90 11.78 2.74
N ARG A 218 -7.44 12.36 1.63
CA ARG A 218 -7.69 13.77 1.30
C ARG A 218 -9.15 14.05 0.95
N TYR A 219 -9.86 13.07 0.44
CA TYR A 219 -11.31 13.20 0.21
C TYR A 219 -12.09 13.39 1.52
N PHE A 220 -11.74 12.64 2.58
CA PHE A 220 -12.43 12.72 3.86
C PHE A 220 -11.84 13.78 4.82
N TYR A 221 -10.55 14.07 4.69
CA TYR A 221 -9.79 14.97 5.57
C TYR A 221 -8.95 15.96 4.76
N PRO A 222 -9.59 16.87 3.97
CA PRO A 222 -8.87 17.74 3.04
C PRO A 222 -7.88 18.69 3.74
N GLU A 223 -8.20 19.13 4.94
CA GLU A 223 -7.44 20.17 5.67
C GLU A 223 -6.59 19.59 6.83
N LEU A 224 -6.54 18.27 7.02
CA LEU A 224 -5.79 17.69 8.14
C LEU A 224 -4.28 17.72 7.86
N GLU A 225 -3.53 18.53 8.63
CA GLU A 225 -2.08 18.68 8.49
C GLU A 225 -1.30 17.51 9.10
N GLY A 226 -0.15 17.17 8.49
CA GLY A 226 0.85 16.28 9.06
C GLY A 226 0.39 14.83 9.19
N ALA A 227 -0.42 14.38 8.29
CA ALA A 227 -0.95 13.02 8.24
C ALA A 227 0.04 12.02 7.63
#